data_bae4d2fac9c5f6190ecf15bd7a352c58
#
_entry.id   bae4d2fac9c5f6190ecf15bd7a352c58
#
_cell.length_a   1.000
_cell.length_b   1.000
_cell.length_c   1.000
_cell.angle_alpha   90.00
_cell.angle_beta   90.00
_cell.angle_gamma   90.00
#
_symmetry.space_group_name_H-M   'P 1'
#
loop_
_entity.id
_entity.type
_entity.pdbx_description
1 polymer ?
#
loop_
_entity_poly.entity_id
_entity_poly.type
_entity_poly.pdbx_seq_one_letter_code
_entity_poly.pdbx_strand_id
1 'polypeptide(L)'
;VLYYIIFGDVSISGTIVSVICFALVFGSAVYTMVNAGVSTVDKGQMEAACSLGFTDRKAFFDVVLPQAMPHIMPVYREQIAALVKATSVVGYVTVQDLTKMGDIVRSRTFEAFFPLLVVAAVYFILAEILTRLARRLEIHIDPKRRTKEKIMKGVKAGD
;
A
#
# COMPACT_ATOMS: atom_id res chain seq x y z
N VAL A 1 9.12 9.77 -20.91
CA VAL A 1 9.78 9.92 -22.22
C VAL A 1 9.03 9.11 -23.28
N LEU A 2 8.87 7.79 -23.15
CA LEU A 2 8.11 6.93 -24.08
C LEU A 2 6.68 7.43 -24.33
N TYR A 3 5.98 7.89 -23.29
CA TYR A 3 4.66 8.49 -23.41
C TYR A 3 4.64 9.69 -24.38
N TYR A 4 5.60 10.61 -24.27
CA TYR A 4 5.70 11.79 -25.14
C TYR A 4 6.09 11.44 -26.56
N ILE A 5 6.88 10.37 -26.76
CA ILE A 5 7.28 9.92 -28.09
C ILE A 5 6.11 9.25 -28.84
N ILE A 6 5.31 8.46 -28.12
CA ILE A 6 4.24 7.65 -28.74
C ILE A 6 2.91 8.41 -28.81
N PHE A 7 2.62 9.26 -27.82
CA PHE A 7 1.32 9.93 -27.65
C PHE A 7 1.41 11.46 -27.70
N GLY A 8 2.47 12.03 -28.24
CA GLY A 8 2.69 13.49 -28.32
C GLY A 8 1.56 14.28 -28.98
N ASP A 9 0.81 13.63 -29.90
CA ASP A 9 -0.32 14.22 -30.61
C ASP A 9 -1.70 13.91 -29.96
N VAL A 10 -1.74 13.11 -28.91
CA VAL A 10 -2.99 12.74 -28.23
C VAL A 10 -3.13 13.57 -26.96
N SER A 11 -4.20 14.38 -26.87
CA SER A 11 -4.50 15.25 -25.73
C SER A 11 -4.91 14.49 -24.45
N ILE A 12 -4.22 13.39 -24.13
CA ILE A 12 -4.48 12.65 -22.86
C ILE A 12 -3.66 13.31 -21.76
N SER A 13 -4.33 13.73 -20.69
CA SER A 13 -3.66 14.28 -19.52
C SER A 13 -2.67 13.28 -18.91
N GLY A 14 -1.43 13.70 -18.67
CA GLY A 14 -0.43 12.87 -17.98
C GLY A 14 -0.90 12.34 -16.62
N THR A 15 -1.80 13.07 -15.95
CA THR A 15 -2.45 12.62 -14.72
C THR A 15 -3.29 11.36 -14.93
N ILE A 16 -4.11 11.30 -15.99
CA ILE A 16 -4.96 10.14 -16.29
C ILE A 16 -4.10 8.91 -16.57
N VAL A 17 -3.05 9.07 -17.37
CA VAL A 17 -2.12 7.98 -17.68
C VAL A 17 -1.43 7.48 -16.40
N SER A 18 -0.96 8.39 -15.56
CA SER A 18 -0.33 8.04 -14.28
C SER A 18 -1.27 7.26 -13.36
N VAL A 19 -2.53 7.70 -13.23
CA VAL A 19 -3.54 7.01 -12.41
C VAL A 19 -3.80 5.60 -12.94
N ILE A 20 -3.96 5.43 -14.24
CA ILE A 20 -4.18 4.10 -14.85
C ILE A 20 -2.95 3.20 -14.63
N CYS A 21 -1.74 3.70 -14.86
CA CYS A 21 -0.51 2.93 -14.64
C CYS A 21 -0.37 2.49 -13.18
N PHE A 22 -0.59 3.41 -12.22
CA PHE A 22 -0.54 3.06 -10.80
C PHE A 22 -1.65 2.10 -10.39
N ALA A 23 -2.86 2.24 -10.94
CA ALA A 23 -3.95 1.32 -10.67
C ALA A 23 -3.63 -0.10 -11.14
N LEU A 24 -3.02 -0.25 -12.32
CA LEU A 24 -2.61 -1.56 -12.85
C LEU A 24 -1.46 -2.17 -12.02
N VAL A 25 -0.42 -1.41 -11.73
CA VAL A 25 0.73 -1.88 -10.94
C VAL A 25 0.30 -2.26 -9.53
N PHE A 26 -0.46 -1.38 -8.87
CA PHE A 26 -0.95 -1.65 -7.51
C PHE A 26 -1.97 -2.78 -7.48
N GLY A 27 -2.86 -2.86 -8.48
CA GLY A 27 -3.82 -3.96 -8.63
C GLY A 27 -3.13 -5.31 -8.77
N SER A 28 -2.04 -5.39 -9.56
CA SER A 28 -1.21 -6.59 -9.68
C SER A 28 -0.56 -6.97 -8.34
N ALA A 29 -0.02 -6.00 -7.61
CA ALA A 29 0.57 -6.24 -6.29
C ALA A 29 -0.47 -6.74 -5.28
N VAL A 30 -1.67 -6.15 -5.27
CA VAL A 30 -2.80 -6.58 -4.42
C VAL A 30 -3.23 -8.01 -4.76
N TYR A 31 -3.35 -8.33 -6.05
CA TYR A 31 -3.68 -9.70 -6.48
C TYR A 31 -2.67 -10.72 -5.96
N THR A 32 -1.38 -10.47 -6.18
CA THR A 32 -0.30 -11.37 -5.73
C THR A 32 -0.31 -11.55 -4.22
N MET A 33 -0.49 -10.47 -3.48
CA MET A 33 -0.56 -10.48 -2.03
C MET A 33 -1.77 -11.27 -1.50
N VAL A 34 -2.95 -11.06 -2.06
CA VAL A 34 -4.17 -11.78 -1.66
C VAL A 34 -4.03 -13.26 -1.98
N ASN A 35 -3.55 -13.59 -3.17
CA ASN A 35 -3.34 -14.98 -3.58
C ASN A 35 -2.32 -15.68 -2.67
N ALA A 36 -1.20 -15.03 -2.35
CA ALA A 36 -0.22 -15.56 -1.41
C ALA A 36 -0.81 -15.75 -0.02
N GLY A 37 -1.59 -14.79 0.49
CA GLY A 37 -2.23 -14.90 1.80
C GLY A 37 -3.27 -16.02 1.87
N VAL A 38 -4.09 -16.15 0.83
CA VAL A 38 -5.09 -17.24 0.75
C VAL A 38 -4.40 -18.62 0.68
N SER A 39 -3.28 -18.73 -0.03
CA SER A 39 -2.55 -19.98 -0.15
C SER A 39 -1.90 -20.47 1.16
N THR A 40 -1.83 -19.62 2.19
CA THR A 40 -1.37 -20.04 3.53
C THR A 40 -2.44 -20.79 4.34
N VAL A 41 -3.70 -20.68 3.93
CA VAL A 41 -4.82 -21.40 4.60
C VAL A 41 -4.89 -22.81 4.05
N ASP A 42 -5.04 -23.78 4.95
CA ASP A 42 -5.18 -25.18 4.58
C ASP A 42 -6.43 -25.39 3.70
N LYS A 43 -6.25 -26.10 2.59
CA LYS A 43 -7.34 -26.45 1.65
C LYS A 43 -8.45 -27.25 2.33
N GLY A 44 -8.12 -28.04 3.32
CA GLY A 44 -9.08 -28.79 4.14
C GLY A 44 -10.11 -27.90 4.85
N GLN A 45 -9.80 -26.63 5.11
CA GLN A 45 -10.77 -25.67 5.68
C GLN A 45 -11.92 -25.38 4.71
N MET A 46 -11.60 -25.24 3.44
CA MET A 46 -12.60 -25.04 2.38
C MET A 46 -13.47 -26.29 2.21
N GLU A 47 -12.85 -27.47 2.15
CA GLU A 47 -13.52 -28.75 1.99
C GLU A 47 -14.42 -29.07 3.20
N ALA A 48 -13.96 -28.81 4.41
CA ALA A 48 -14.74 -28.98 5.64
C ALA A 48 -15.97 -28.07 5.66
N ALA A 49 -15.81 -26.80 5.27
CA ALA A 49 -16.93 -25.86 5.20
C ALA A 49 -17.97 -26.30 4.15
N CYS A 50 -17.54 -26.75 2.98
CA CYS A 50 -18.44 -27.26 1.95
C CYS A 50 -19.17 -28.54 2.42
N SER A 51 -18.50 -29.41 3.18
CA SER A 51 -19.11 -30.63 3.77
C SER A 51 -20.20 -30.29 4.80
N LEU A 52 -20.11 -29.12 5.45
CA LEU A 52 -21.14 -28.58 6.35
C LEU A 52 -22.29 -27.88 5.62
N GLY A 53 -22.31 -27.89 4.27
CA GLY A 53 -23.37 -27.32 3.46
C GLY A 53 -23.16 -25.84 3.09
N PHE A 54 -21.98 -25.27 3.32
CA PHE A 54 -21.67 -23.94 2.81
C PHE A 54 -21.47 -23.97 1.30
N THR A 55 -21.94 -22.94 0.60
CA THR A 55 -21.54 -22.75 -0.80
C THR A 55 -20.10 -22.27 -0.87
N ASP A 56 -19.40 -22.51 -1.99
CA ASP A 56 -17.99 -22.14 -2.18
C ASP A 56 -17.72 -20.66 -1.84
N ARG A 57 -18.61 -19.76 -2.28
CA ARG A 57 -18.49 -18.34 -1.96
C ARG A 57 -18.58 -18.08 -0.46
N LYS A 58 -19.56 -18.68 0.20
CA LYS A 58 -19.75 -18.48 1.63
C LYS A 58 -18.60 -19.10 2.43
N ALA A 59 -18.15 -20.29 2.07
CA ALA A 59 -16.98 -20.93 2.66
C ALA A 59 -15.72 -20.05 2.51
N PHE A 60 -15.52 -19.44 1.33
CA PHE A 60 -14.40 -18.53 1.11
C PHE A 60 -14.46 -17.28 2.00
N PHE A 61 -15.60 -16.56 2.02
CA PHE A 61 -15.71 -15.30 2.75
C PHE A 61 -15.81 -15.47 4.27
N ASP A 62 -16.47 -16.51 4.75
CA ASP A 62 -16.73 -16.73 6.17
C ASP A 62 -15.65 -17.56 6.87
N VAL A 63 -14.91 -18.42 6.14
CA VAL A 63 -13.92 -19.35 6.72
C VAL A 63 -12.50 -19.05 6.24
N VAL A 64 -12.27 -19.03 4.93
CA VAL A 64 -10.91 -18.91 4.36
C VAL A 64 -10.38 -17.49 4.49
N LEU A 65 -11.14 -16.48 4.04
CA LEU A 65 -10.69 -15.09 4.00
C LEU A 65 -10.35 -14.53 5.40
N PRO A 66 -11.14 -14.75 6.47
CA PRO A 66 -10.77 -14.29 7.80
C PRO A 66 -9.49 -14.91 8.33
N GLN A 67 -9.18 -16.15 7.96
CA GLN A 67 -7.93 -16.82 8.32
C GLN A 67 -6.74 -16.32 7.50
N ALA A 68 -6.95 -15.92 6.23
CA ALA A 68 -5.93 -15.34 5.37
C ALA A 68 -5.57 -13.89 5.75
N MET A 69 -6.52 -13.12 6.27
CA MET A 69 -6.35 -11.68 6.56
C MET A 69 -5.14 -11.35 7.44
N PRO A 70 -4.81 -12.09 8.51
CA PRO A 70 -3.60 -11.84 9.31
C PRO A 70 -2.30 -11.96 8.52
N HIS A 71 -2.28 -12.76 7.45
CA HIS A 71 -1.13 -12.92 6.56
C HIS A 71 -1.08 -11.85 5.47
N ILE A 72 -2.23 -11.39 4.98
CA ILE A 72 -2.37 -10.35 3.96
C ILE A 72 -2.01 -8.96 4.51
N MET A 73 -2.48 -8.61 5.70
CA MET A 73 -2.40 -7.27 6.27
C MET A 73 -0.98 -6.70 6.42
N PRO A 74 0.04 -7.46 6.89
CA PRO A 74 1.41 -6.96 6.99
C PRO A 74 1.98 -6.56 5.62
N VAL A 75 1.73 -7.39 4.59
CA VAL A 75 2.21 -7.14 3.22
C VAL A 75 1.48 -5.93 2.61
N TYR A 76 0.18 -5.80 2.87
CA TYR A 76 -0.62 -4.64 2.44
C TYR A 76 -0.05 -3.32 2.98
N ARG A 77 0.35 -3.28 4.24
CA ARG A 77 1.00 -2.10 4.83
C ARG A 77 2.29 -1.72 4.12
N GLU A 78 3.12 -2.71 3.77
CA GLU A 78 4.37 -2.47 3.03
C GLU A 78 4.09 -1.96 1.62
N GLN A 79 3.06 -2.48 0.95
CA GLN A 79 2.64 -2.03 -0.37
C GLN A 79 2.14 -0.57 -0.36
N ILE A 80 1.41 -0.14 0.67
CA ILE A 80 1.00 1.26 0.83
C ILE A 80 2.23 2.17 0.93
N ALA A 81 3.22 1.82 1.75
CA ALA A 81 4.45 2.60 1.88
C ALA A 81 5.25 2.63 0.57
N ALA A 82 5.29 1.53 -0.17
CA ALA A 82 5.93 1.45 -1.48
C ALA A 82 5.22 2.32 -2.52
N LEU A 83 3.88 2.32 -2.53
CA LEU A 83 3.07 3.15 -3.42
C LEU A 83 3.35 4.65 -3.21
N VAL A 84 3.38 5.10 -1.96
CA VAL A 84 3.69 6.52 -1.64
C VAL A 84 5.05 6.91 -2.17
N LYS A 85 6.05 6.06 -2.03
CA LYS A 85 7.39 6.33 -2.60
C LYS A 85 7.38 6.31 -4.13
N ALA A 86 6.63 5.39 -4.74
CA ALA A 86 6.54 5.27 -6.19
C ALA A 86 5.85 6.48 -6.83
N THR A 87 4.93 7.18 -6.13
CA THR A 87 4.27 8.38 -6.67
C THR A 87 5.24 9.53 -6.95
N SER A 88 6.43 9.55 -6.33
CA SER A 88 7.45 10.59 -6.62
C SER A 88 7.97 10.55 -8.06
N VAL A 89 7.80 9.40 -8.75
CA VAL A 89 8.18 9.25 -10.18
C VAL A 89 7.23 9.99 -11.12
N VAL A 90 6.01 10.32 -10.68
CA VAL A 90 4.97 10.98 -11.50
C VAL A 90 5.40 12.38 -11.95
N GLY A 91 6.24 13.05 -11.19
CA GLY A 91 6.81 14.36 -11.54
C GLY A 91 7.51 14.39 -12.92
N TYR A 92 8.00 13.23 -13.40
CA TYR A 92 8.59 13.12 -14.74
C TYR A 92 7.57 13.13 -15.88
N VAL A 93 6.26 12.97 -15.57
CA VAL A 93 5.16 12.91 -16.56
C VAL A 93 4.35 14.23 -16.55
N THR A 94 5.00 15.36 -16.26
CA THR A 94 4.39 16.72 -16.21
C THR A 94 3.30 16.91 -15.15
N VAL A 95 3.07 15.96 -14.28
CA VAL A 95 2.17 16.15 -13.13
C VAL A 95 2.92 16.94 -12.06
N GLN A 96 2.29 18.01 -11.58
CA GLN A 96 2.86 18.81 -10.48
C GLN A 96 2.66 18.06 -9.17
N ASP A 97 3.61 17.19 -8.83
CA ASP A 97 3.70 16.52 -7.54
C ASP A 97 4.63 17.30 -6.57
N LEU A 98 4.75 16.77 -5.37
CA LEU A 98 5.61 17.35 -4.33
C LEU A 98 7.07 17.42 -4.78
N THR A 99 7.58 16.42 -5.48
CA THR A 99 8.96 16.37 -6.00
C THR A 99 9.18 17.48 -7.03
N LYS A 100 8.22 17.63 -7.96
CA LYS A 100 8.26 18.67 -8.99
C LYS A 100 8.21 20.08 -8.37
N MET A 101 7.41 20.27 -7.33
CA MET A 101 7.39 21.55 -6.59
C MET A 101 8.74 21.82 -5.93
N GLY A 102 9.38 20.82 -5.35
CA GLY A 102 10.75 20.93 -4.83
C GLY A 102 11.76 21.35 -5.90
N ASP A 103 11.68 20.77 -7.10
CA ASP A 103 12.53 21.16 -8.23
C ASP A 103 12.29 22.59 -8.71
N ILE A 104 11.04 23.05 -8.73
CA ILE A 104 10.69 24.44 -9.07
C ILE A 104 11.27 25.42 -8.04
N VAL A 105 11.15 25.10 -6.75
CA VAL A 105 11.75 25.94 -5.69
C VAL A 105 13.27 25.97 -5.84
N ARG A 106 13.90 24.82 -6.04
CA ARG A 106 15.35 24.71 -6.26
C ARG A 106 15.84 25.57 -7.44
N SER A 107 15.12 25.54 -8.55
CA SER A 107 15.47 26.32 -9.74
C SER A 107 15.30 27.83 -9.56
N ARG A 108 14.38 28.25 -8.68
CA ARG A 108 14.13 29.69 -8.39
C ARG A 108 15.05 30.26 -7.32
N THR A 109 15.43 29.46 -6.33
CA THR A 109 16.27 29.88 -5.21
C THR A 109 17.76 29.65 -5.44
N PHE A 110 18.10 28.86 -6.47
CA PHE A 110 19.46 28.36 -6.72
C PHE A 110 20.06 27.58 -5.54
N GLU A 111 19.23 27.19 -4.56
CA GLU A 111 19.60 26.35 -3.43
C GLU A 111 19.14 24.90 -3.68
N ALA A 112 20.11 23.96 -3.69
CA ALA A 112 19.80 22.56 -3.97
C ALA A 112 19.40 21.78 -2.71
N PHE A 113 19.99 22.09 -1.57
CA PHE A 113 19.91 21.28 -0.36
C PHE A 113 18.60 21.44 0.40
N PHE A 114 18.18 22.68 0.64
CA PHE A 114 17.01 22.97 1.47
C PHE A 114 15.71 22.40 0.89
N PRO A 115 15.35 22.63 -0.39
CA PRO A 115 14.15 22.08 -0.98
C PRO A 115 14.14 20.54 -0.98
N LEU A 116 15.30 19.90 -1.22
CA LEU A 116 15.43 18.45 -1.20
C LEU A 116 15.13 17.86 0.18
N LEU A 117 15.68 18.47 1.24
CA LEU A 117 15.43 18.03 2.62
C LEU A 117 13.95 18.19 3.01
N VAL A 118 13.31 19.30 2.60
CA VAL A 118 11.89 19.53 2.87
C VAL A 118 11.03 18.47 2.18
N VAL A 119 11.27 18.22 0.89
CA VAL A 119 10.53 17.18 0.14
C VAL A 119 10.71 15.80 0.77
N ALA A 120 11.94 15.44 1.14
CA ALA A 120 12.22 14.17 1.81
C ALA A 120 11.51 14.05 3.17
N ALA A 121 11.51 15.14 3.97
CA ALA A 121 10.82 15.16 5.25
C ALA A 121 9.29 15.01 5.10
N VAL A 122 8.69 15.69 4.12
CA VAL A 122 7.24 15.57 3.85
C VAL A 122 6.90 14.15 3.40
N TYR A 123 7.65 13.54 2.49
CA TYR A 123 7.44 12.14 2.10
C TYR A 123 7.59 11.18 3.26
N PHE A 124 8.59 11.39 4.11
CA PHE A 124 8.79 10.58 5.31
C PHE A 124 7.59 10.67 6.26
N ILE A 125 7.12 11.88 6.54
CA ILE A 125 5.94 12.11 7.42
C ILE A 125 4.69 11.47 6.83
N LEU A 126 4.43 11.65 5.54
CA LEU A 126 3.28 11.04 4.85
C LEU A 126 3.34 9.50 4.90
N ALA A 127 4.49 8.91 4.58
CA ALA A 127 4.68 7.47 4.63
C ALA A 127 4.48 6.92 6.04
N GLU A 128 4.99 7.62 7.06
CA GLU A 128 4.84 7.23 8.46
C GLU A 128 3.37 7.31 8.91
N ILE A 129 2.65 8.39 8.56
CA ILE A 129 1.23 8.54 8.89
C ILE A 129 0.41 7.41 8.25
N LEU A 130 0.60 7.15 6.97
CA LEU A 130 -0.14 6.10 6.25
C LEU A 130 0.19 4.70 6.79
N THR A 131 1.46 4.44 7.09
CA THR A 131 1.90 3.17 7.68
C THR A 131 1.30 2.97 9.08
N ARG A 132 1.21 4.03 9.90
CA ARG A 132 0.57 3.98 11.22
C ARG A 132 -0.95 3.74 11.11
N LEU A 133 -1.62 4.38 10.16
CA LEU A 133 -3.04 4.15 9.88
C LEU A 133 -3.29 2.70 9.44
N ALA A 134 -2.50 2.20 8.50
CA ALA A 134 -2.59 0.81 8.04
C ALA A 134 -2.31 -0.19 9.18
N ARG A 135 -1.34 0.10 10.06
CA ARG A 135 -1.07 -0.72 11.26
C ARG A 135 -2.25 -0.75 12.24
N ARG A 136 -2.97 0.37 12.41
CA ARG A 136 -4.17 0.39 13.26
C ARG A 136 -5.27 -0.52 12.70
N LEU A 137 -5.45 -0.52 11.38
CA LEU A 137 -6.39 -1.43 10.70
C LEU A 137 -5.96 -2.89 10.87
N GLU A 138 -4.66 -3.19 10.69
CA GLU A 138 -4.09 -4.52 10.88
C GLU A 138 -4.38 -5.07 12.29
N ILE A 139 -4.14 -4.27 13.34
CA ILE A 139 -4.39 -4.67 14.73
C ILE A 139 -5.88 -4.89 15.01
N HIS A 140 -6.75 -4.15 14.32
CA HIS A 140 -8.21 -4.31 14.49
C HIS A 140 -8.70 -5.64 13.87
N ILE A 141 -8.09 -6.07 12.77
CA ILE A 141 -8.46 -7.27 12.01
C ILE A 141 -7.81 -8.55 12.58
N ASP A 142 -6.61 -8.44 13.19
CA ASP A 142 -5.89 -9.58 13.76
C ASP A 142 -5.97 -9.61 15.30
N PRO A 143 -6.88 -10.43 15.88
CA PRO A 143 -7.04 -10.55 17.33
C PRO A 143 -5.80 -11.05 18.07
N LYS A 144 -4.99 -11.92 17.41
CA LYS A 144 -3.77 -12.50 18.02
C LYS A 144 -2.69 -11.43 18.22
N ARG A 145 -2.53 -10.51 17.29
CA ARG A 145 -1.60 -9.39 17.42
C ARG A 145 -2.05 -8.38 18.45
N ARG A 146 -3.36 -8.17 18.58
CA ARG A 146 -3.95 -7.31 19.63
C ARG A 146 -3.58 -7.79 21.04
N THR A 147 -3.62 -9.09 21.26
CA THR A 147 -3.23 -9.71 22.53
C THR A 147 -1.72 -9.57 22.80
N LYS A 148 -0.88 -9.84 21.79
CA LYS A 148 0.58 -9.67 21.91
C LYS A 148 1.00 -8.23 22.23
N GLU A 149 0.37 -7.25 21.58
CA GLU A 149 0.66 -5.83 21.81
C GLU A 149 0.23 -5.38 23.23
N LYS A 150 -0.90 -5.89 23.74
CA LYS A 150 -1.34 -5.65 25.11
C LYS A 150 -0.37 -6.22 26.13
N ILE A 151 0.12 -7.44 25.92
CA ILE A 151 1.11 -8.09 26.78
C ILE A 151 2.41 -7.30 26.78
N MET A 152 2.93 -6.90 25.62
CA MET A 152 4.16 -6.11 25.53
C MET A 152 4.04 -4.71 26.15
N LYS A 153 2.87 -4.08 26.06
CA LYS A 153 2.63 -2.80 26.77
C LYS A 153 2.52 -2.98 28.28
N GLY A 154 1.94 -4.09 28.76
CA GLY A 154 1.90 -4.44 30.18
C GLY A 154 3.29 -4.71 30.77
N VAL A 155 4.15 -5.39 30.03
CA VAL A 155 5.55 -5.64 30.46
C VAL A 155 6.36 -4.34 30.54
N LYS A 156 6.20 -3.41 29.60
CA LYS A 156 6.90 -2.10 29.63
C LYS A 156 6.36 -1.11 30.65
N ALA A 157 5.18 -1.34 31.19
CA ALA A 157 4.58 -0.51 32.25
C ALA A 157 4.85 -1.04 33.68
N GLY A 158 5.48 -2.22 33.78
CA GLY A 158 5.85 -2.88 35.02
C GLY A 158 7.33 -2.77 35.42
N ASP A 159 8.15 -2.13 34.57
CA ASP A 159 9.53 -1.70 34.81
C ASP A 159 9.57 -0.20 35.14
#